data_e1ff7833ee5af8e80d69bde338cc0d3b
#
_entry.id   e1ff7833ee5af8e80d69bde338cc0d3b
#
_cell.length_a   1.000
_cell.length_b   1.000
_cell.length_c   1.000
_cell.angle_alpha   90.00
_cell.angle_beta   90.00
_cell.angle_gamma   90.00
#
_symmetry.space_group_name_H-M   'P 1'
#
loop_
_entity.id
_entity.type
_entity.pdbx_description
1 polymer ?
#
loop_
_entity_poly.entity_id
_entity_poly.type
_entity_poly.pdbx_seq_one_letter_code
_entity_poly.pdbx_strand_id
1 'polypeptide(L)'
;MYERIVAGTDLSKTARFATDRAAALAKALSAELVLVHAGSDPGPALEDLAESLGAGVIVTRGNPVDVLLEAAESGDPTLLVVGSVGMSGARRFMLGNVPNKVSHSARTDLLIVKTDPPRGEVGRYSKIMVGTDGSPTAMSAVDRAADLAVALEAKLLIVCAYDPPSDAELERISASSGSISAQWDADRSLRGVPDEFRWRISGAAQAQDVLERSEEHAAKHGVEAEVRTVKGPAPEVLISISEEEDFELIVVGSVGMTGAERFKLGNVPHRISHHAPTDLLILRTN
;
A
#
# COMPACT_ATOMS: atom_id res chain seq x y z
N MET A 1 3.01 -14.12 -7.29
CA MET A 1 3.19 -12.85 -8.01
C MET A 1 1.93 -12.59 -8.83
N TYR A 2 1.71 -11.36 -9.33
CA TYR A 2 0.53 -11.05 -10.16
C TYR A 2 0.65 -11.68 -11.55
N GLU A 3 -0.43 -12.30 -12.02
CA GLU A 3 -0.54 -12.83 -13.40
C GLU A 3 -1.30 -11.86 -14.31
N ARG A 4 -2.08 -10.94 -13.71
CA ARG A 4 -2.89 -9.97 -14.41
C ARG A 4 -2.83 -8.60 -13.74
N ILE A 5 -2.71 -7.55 -14.55
CA ILE A 5 -2.75 -6.15 -14.12
C ILE A 5 -3.89 -5.45 -14.84
N VAL A 6 -4.83 -4.92 -14.08
CA VAL A 6 -6.00 -4.18 -14.58
C VAL A 6 -5.78 -2.70 -14.30
N ALA A 7 -5.69 -1.87 -15.34
CA ALA A 7 -5.45 -0.44 -15.19
C ALA A 7 -6.65 0.39 -15.67
N GLY A 8 -7.21 1.19 -14.76
CA GLY A 8 -8.29 2.13 -15.08
C GLY A 8 -7.78 3.34 -15.84
N THR A 9 -8.47 3.72 -16.91
CA THR A 9 -8.13 4.92 -17.70
C THR A 9 -9.36 5.71 -18.12
N ASP A 10 -9.28 7.04 -17.98
CA ASP A 10 -10.20 8.02 -18.57
C ASP A 10 -9.55 8.79 -19.74
N LEU A 11 -8.41 8.28 -20.22
CA LEU A 11 -7.58 8.87 -21.27
C LEU A 11 -7.01 10.26 -20.96
N SER A 12 -7.15 10.73 -19.72
CA SER A 12 -6.51 11.97 -19.27
C SER A 12 -4.99 11.82 -19.19
N LYS A 13 -4.28 12.95 -19.21
CA LYS A 13 -2.81 12.97 -19.02
C LYS A 13 -2.41 12.35 -17.67
N THR A 14 -3.23 12.50 -16.66
CA THR A 14 -2.98 11.92 -15.33
C THR A 14 -3.20 10.41 -15.32
N ALA A 15 -4.24 9.90 -16.02
CA ALA A 15 -4.44 8.47 -16.19
C ALA A 15 -3.30 7.80 -16.97
N ARG A 16 -2.65 8.53 -17.88
CA ARG A 16 -1.50 8.02 -18.65
C ARG A 16 -0.35 7.57 -17.74
N PHE A 17 -0.04 8.29 -16.68
CA PHE A 17 0.99 7.86 -15.73
C PHE A 17 0.65 6.52 -15.07
N ALA A 18 -0.61 6.30 -14.73
CA ALA A 18 -1.05 5.04 -14.14
C ALA A 18 -0.96 3.88 -15.14
N THR A 19 -1.37 4.08 -16.39
CA THR A 19 -1.28 3.05 -17.44
C THR A 19 0.17 2.73 -17.82
N ASP A 20 1.04 3.73 -17.90
CA ASP A 20 2.46 3.53 -18.19
C ASP A 20 3.15 2.76 -17.04
N ARG A 21 2.82 3.08 -15.79
CA ARG A 21 3.31 2.34 -14.60
C ARG A 21 2.81 0.90 -14.59
N ALA A 22 1.53 0.69 -14.90
CA ALA A 22 0.94 -0.64 -15.01
C ALA A 22 1.61 -1.49 -16.10
N ALA A 23 1.90 -0.88 -17.26
CA ALA A 23 2.58 -1.56 -18.37
C ALA A 23 4.01 -1.98 -18.00
N ALA A 24 4.74 -1.11 -17.32
CA ALA A 24 6.09 -1.45 -16.87
C ALA A 24 6.10 -2.58 -15.84
N LEU A 25 5.16 -2.58 -14.89
CA LEU A 25 4.98 -3.68 -13.94
C LEU A 25 4.58 -4.96 -14.65
N ALA A 26 3.63 -4.92 -15.59
CA ALA A 26 3.20 -6.08 -16.36
C ALA A 26 4.37 -6.72 -17.12
N LYS A 27 5.21 -5.89 -17.75
CA LYS A 27 6.42 -6.35 -18.43
C LYS A 27 7.42 -7.01 -17.47
N ALA A 28 7.69 -6.40 -16.33
CA ALA A 28 8.64 -6.90 -15.34
C ALA A 28 8.17 -8.22 -14.69
N LEU A 29 6.86 -8.35 -14.48
CA LEU A 29 6.25 -9.52 -13.85
C LEU A 29 5.80 -10.59 -14.85
N SER A 30 5.94 -10.34 -16.16
CA SER A 30 5.39 -11.20 -17.23
C SER A 30 3.88 -11.42 -17.07
N ALA A 31 3.16 -10.38 -16.62
CA ALA A 31 1.72 -10.40 -16.37
C ALA A 31 0.94 -9.87 -17.58
N GLU A 32 -0.31 -10.33 -17.74
CA GLU A 32 -1.25 -9.75 -18.70
C GLU A 32 -1.61 -8.32 -18.27
N LEU A 33 -1.59 -7.36 -19.22
CA LEU A 33 -2.09 -6.01 -18.99
C LEU A 33 -3.45 -5.81 -19.65
N VAL A 34 -4.42 -5.28 -18.90
CA VAL A 34 -5.75 -4.94 -19.41
C VAL A 34 -6.08 -3.49 -19.05
N LEU A 35 -6.37 -2.66 -20.04
CA LEU A 35 -6.88 -1.31 -19.83
C LEU A 35 -8.41 -1.35 -19.72
N VAL A 36 -8.94 -0.67 -18.71
CA VAL A 36 -10.38 -0.60 -18.47
C VAL A 36 -10.87 0.84 -18.59
N HIS A 37 -11.80 1.06 -19.49
CA HIS A 37 -12.50 2.34 -19.66
C HIS A 37 -13.98 2.20 -19.30
N ALA A 38 -14.43 3.01 -18.37
CA ALA A 38 -15.83 3.07 -17.95
C ALA A 38 -16.56 4.23 -18.64
N GLY A 39 -17.39 3.93 -19.61
CA GLY A 39 -18.12 4.96 -20.36
C GLY A 39 -18.57 4.50 -21.74
N SER A 40 -18.84 5.46 -22.62
CA SER A 40 -19.00 5.20 -24.04
C SER A 40 -17.63 4.89 -24.65
N ASP A 41 -17.64 4.10 -25.72
CA ASP A 41 -16.42 3.78 -26.46
C ASP A 41 -15.70 5.07 -26.88
N PRO A 42 -14.44 5.29 -26.46
CA PRO A 42 -13.68 6.47 -26.80
C PRO A 42 -13.00 6.36 -28.19
N GLY A 43 -13.25 5.27 -28.92
CA GLY A 43 -12.74 5.04 -30.26
C GLY A 43 -11.21 4.81 -30.31
N PRO A 44 -10.55 5.18 -31.41
CA PRO A 44 -9.16 4.81 -31.70
C PRO A 44 -8.15 5.19 -30.60
N ALA A 45 -8.43 6.25 -29.83
CA ALA A 45 -7.48 6.73 -28.82
C ALA A 45 -7.17 5.71 -27.72
N LEU A 46 -8.14 4.85 -27.36
CA LEU A 46 -7.91 3.78 -26.41
C LEU A 46 -7.22 2.58 -27.05
N GLU A 47 -7.58 2.27 -28.28
CA GLU A 47 -6.96 1.20 -29.06
C GLU A 47 -5.48 1.50 -29.31
N ASP A 48 -5.15 2.71 -29.78
CA ASP A 48 -3.77 3.18 -29.99
C ASP A 48 -2.95 3.13 -28.68
N LEU A 49 -3.58 3.53 -27.56
CA LEU A 49 -2.94 3.44 -26.24
C LEU A 49 -2.65 1.97 -25.87
N ALA A 50 -3.62 1.10 -26.02
CA ALA A 50 -3.49 -0.31 -25.68
C ALA A 50 -2.43 -1.01 -26.55
N GLU A 51 -2.43 -0.75 -27.86
CA GLU A 51 -1.41 -1.28 -28.78
C GLU A 51 -0.01 -0.81 -28.36
N SER A 52 0.15 0.49 -28.03
CA SER A 52 1.44 1.04 -27.60
C SER A 52 1.98 0.42 -26.32
N LEU A 53 1.10 -0.11 -25.45
CA LEU A 53 1.43 -0.73 -24.16
C LEU A 53 1.39 -2.26 -24.20
N GLY A 54 0.99 -2.87 -25.32
CA GLY A 54 0.79 -4.32 -25.42
C GLY A 54 -0.34 -4.84 -24.54
N ALA A 55 -1.42 -4.06 -24.38
CA ALA A 55 -2.51 -4.31 -23.45
C ALA A 55 -3.77 -4.80 -24.14
N GLY A 56 -4.56 -5.63 -23.45
CA GLY A 56 -5.96 -5.85 -23.81
C GLY A 56 -6.85 -4.66 -23.40
N VAL A 57 -8.08 -4.61 -23.91
CA VAL A 57 -9.01 -3.51 -23.65
C VAL A 57 -10.36 -4.05 -23.18
N ILE A 58 -10.93 -3.42 -22.16
CA ILE A 58 -12.30 -3.58 -21.72
C ILE A 58 -12.98 -2.21 -21.72
N VAL A 59 -14.06 -2.07 -22.49
CA VAL A 59 -14.92 -0.89 -22.49
C VAL A 59 -16.30 -1.30 -22.01
N THR A 60 -16.73 -0.73 -20.90
CA THR A 60 -18.04 -1.06 -20.30
C THR A 60 -18.75 0.21 -19.87
N ARG A 61 -20.03 0.37 -20.25
CA ARG A 61 -20.85 1.47 -19.74
C ARG A 61 -21.23 1.20 -18.29
N GLY A 62 -21.02 2.19 -17.43
CA GLY A 62 -21.40 2.06 -16.03
C GLY A 62 -20.70 3.06 -15.12
N ASN A 63 -20.88 2.87 -13.82
CA ASN A 63 -20.13 3.61 -12.82
C ASN A 63 -18.66 3.16 -12.87
N PRO A 64 -17.69 4.08 -12.98
CA PRO A 64 -16.27 3.70 -13.07
C PRO A 64 -15.77 2.81 -11.93
N VAL A 65 -16.28 3.02 -10.71
CA VAL A 65 -15.89 2.20 -9.55
C VAL A 65 -16.34 0.74 -9.74
N ASP A 66 -17.61 0.53 -10.10
CA ASP A 66 -18.18 -0.80 -10.25
C ASP A 66 -17.51 -1.55 -11.40
N VAL A 67 -17.30 -0.87 -12.55
CA VAL A 67 -16.63 -1.43 -13.74
C VAL A 67 -15.20 -1.86 -13.41
N LEU A 68 -14.44 -1.05 -12.67
CA LEU A 68 -13.06 -1.38 -12.29
C LEU A 68 -13.01 -2.55 -11.31
N LEU A 69 -13.91 -2.58 -10.32
CA LEU A 69 -13.96 -3.68 -9.34
C LEU A 69 -14.33 -5.00 -10.02
N GLU A 70 -15.34 -5.00 -10.90
CA GLU A 70 -15.76 -6.19 -11.65
C GLU A 70 -14.63 -6.70 -12.56
N ALA A 71 -13.93 -5.81 -13.26
CA ALA A 71 -12.82 -6.18 -14.12
C ALA A 71 -11.64 -6.77 -13.32
N ALA A 72 -11.40 -6.28 -12.09
CA ALA A 72 -10.35 -6.77 -11.22
C ALA A 72 -10.68 -8.11 -10.55
N GLU A 73 -11.96 -8.39 -10.27
CA GLU A 73 -12.41 -9.64 -9.66
C GLU A 73 -12.48 -10.82 -10.65
N SER A 74 -12.37 -10.58 -11.95
CA SER A 74 -12.54 -11.59 -13.00
C SER A 74 -11.30 -12.46 -13.27
N GLY A 75 -10.33 -12.53 -12.36
CA GLY A 75 -9.14 -13.38 -12.47
C GLY A 75 -8.19 -13.21 -11.29
N ASP A 76 -7.50 -14.27 -10.94
CA ASP A 76 -6.52 -14.31 -9.85
C ASP A 76 -5.15 -14.79 -10.36
N PRO A 77 -4.07 -14.30 -9.77
CA PRO A 77 -3.93 -13.12 -8.88
C PRO A 77 -3.85 -11.81 -9.67
N THR A 78 -4.74 -10.86 -9.34
CA THR A 78 -4.88 -9.58 -10.06
C THR A 78 -4.39 -8.39 -9.22
N LEU A 79 -3.68 -7.45 -9.88
CA LEU A 79 -3.39 -6.11 -9.36
C LEU A 79 -4.29 -5.08 -10.05
N LEU A 80 -5.08 -4.34 -9.28
CA LEU A 80 -5.83 -3.19 -9.78
C LEU A 80 -4.97 -1.93 -9.68
N VAL A 81 -4.86 -1.17 -10.78
CA VAL A 81 -4.06 0.07 -10.86
C VAL A 81 -4.97 1.24 -11.18
N VAL A 82 -4.89 2.29 -10.39
CA VAL A 82 -5.64 3.54 -10.60
C VAL A 82 -4.74 4.75 -10.40
N GLY A 83 -4.98 5.83 -11.16
CA GLY A 83 -4.34 7.11 -10.88
C GLY A 83 -4.94 7.78 -9.65
N SER A 84 -4.15 8.53 -8.90
CA SER A 84 -4.61 9.25 -7.69
C SER A 84 -5.64 10.33 -8.00
N VAL A 85 -5.62 10.94 -9.20
CA VAL A 85 -6.61 11.91 -9.68
C VAL A 85 -6.94 11.62 -11.15
N GLY A 86 -8.15 11.95 -11.56
CA GLY A 86 -8.61 11.88 -12.97
C GLY A 86 -8.81 13.26 -13.57
N MET A 87 -9.70 13.38 -14.58
CA MET A 87 -9.99 14.61 -15.33
C MET A 87 -10.38 15.83 -14.48
N SER A 88 -10.90 15.62 -13.26
CA SER A 88 -11.35 16.71 -12.37
C SER A 88 -10.24 17.52 -11.74
N GLY A 89 -8.95 17.13 -11.93
CA GLY A 89 -7.79 17.90 -11.46
C GLY A 89 -7.86 18.25 -9.98
N ALA A 90 -7.94 17.25 -9.09
CA ALA A 90 -7.99 17.50 -7.66
C ALA A 90 -6.75 18.28 -7.19
N ARG A 91 -6.92 19.09 -6.14
CA ARG A 91 -5.83 19.85 -5.52
C ARG A 91 -4.72 18.87 -5.10
N ARG A 92 -3.47 19.34 -5.18
CA ARG A 92 -2.27 18.66 -4.67
C ARG A 92 -2.59 17.94 -3.35
N PHE A 93 -2.29 16.62 -3.24
CA PHE A 93 -2.55 15.76 -2.07
C PHE A 93 -4.00 15.31 -1.84
N MET A 94 -4.93 15.44 -2.78
CA MET A 94 -6.27 14.86 -2.63
C MET A 94 -6.45 13.67 -3.56
N LEU A 95 -6.91 12.56 -2.97
CA LEU A 95 -7.33 11.40 -3.73
C LEU A 95 -8.65 11.70 -4.45
N GLY A 96 -8.73 11.43 -5.75
CA GLY A 96 -9.95 11.61 -6.54
C GLY A 96 -11.08 10.69 -6.08
N ASN A 97 -12.30 10.99 -6.52
CA ASN A 97 -13.50 10.24 -6.09
C ASN A 97 -13.45 8.75 -6.46
N VAL A 98 -13.00 8.41 -7.69
CA VAL A 98 -12.90 7.01 -8.13
C VAL A 98 -11.83 6.26 -7.33
N PRO A 99 -10.54 6.68 -7.28
CA PRO A 99 -9.54 5.96 -6.51
C PRO A 99 -9.87 5.88 -5.02
N ASN A 100 -10.49 6.91 -4.42
CA ASN A 100 -10.93 6.87 -3.04
C ASN A 100 -11.99 5.78 -2.80
N LYS A 101 -13.03 5.69 -3.64
CA LYS A 101 -14.05 4.64 -3.53
C LYS A 101 -13.48 3.26 -3.80
N VAL A 102 -12.63 3.11 -4.82
CA VAL A 102 -11.95 1.84 -5.14
C VAL A 102 -11.10 1.38 -3.96
N SER A 103 -10.37 2.30 -3.30
CA SER A 103 -9.53 1.95 -2.14
C SER A 103 -10.31 1.42 -0.95
N HIS A 104 -11.59 1.74 -0.82
CA HIS A 104 -12.46 1.19 0.23
C HIS A 104 -13.18 -0.10 -0.17
N SER A 105 -13.32 -0.38 -1.48
CA SER A 105 -14.19 -1.45 -1.98
C SER A 105 -13.44 -2.58 -2.67
N ALA A 106 -12.21 -2.37 -3.15
CA ALA A 106 -11.44 -3.40 -3.83
C ALA A 106 -11.16 -4.59 -2.92
N ARG A 107 -11.29 -5.80 -3.47
CA ARG A 107 -10.96 -7.08 -2.82
C ARG A 107 -9.61 -7.62 -3.28
N THR A 108 -9.11 -7.11 -4.39
CA THR A 108 -7.78 -7.39 -4.93
C THR A 108 -6.78 -6.35 -4.45
N ASP A 109 -5.49 -6.64 -4.56
CA ASP A 109 -4.43 -5.67 -4.30
C ASP A 109 -4.59 -4.44 -5.18
N LEU A 110 -4.32 -3.26 -4.60
CA LEU A 110 -4.56 -1.98 -5.25
C LEU A 110 -3.30 -1.13 -5.29
N LEU A 111 -2.87 -0.73 -6.48
CA LEU A 111 -1.84 0.28 -6.68
C LEU A 111 -2.48 1.63 -7.03
N ILE A 112 -2.23 2.62 -6.19
CA ILE A 112 -2.59 4.03 -6.43
C ILE A 112 -1.35 4.75 -6.93
N VAL A 113 -1.36 5.13 -8.21
CA VAL A 113 -0.26 5.85 -8.85
C VAL A 113 -0.44 7.35 -8.67
N LYS A 114 0.56 8.01 -8.11
CA LYS A 114 0.58 9.47 -7.94
C LYS A 114 0.92 10.15 -9.26
N THR A 115 0.16 11.16 -9.59
CA THR A 115 0.18 11.76 -10.94
C THR A 115 0.69 13.20 -10.96
N ASP A 116 1.03 13.79 -9.79
CA ASP A 116 1.50 15.17 -9.70
C ASP A 116 2.48 15.40 -8.54
N PRO A 117 3.75 15.61 -8.79
CA PRO A 117 4.54 15.12 -9.91
C PRO A 117 4.85 13.62 -9.75
N PRO A 118 4.93 12.83 -10.82
CA PRO A 118 5.35 11.44 -10.71
C PRO A 118 6.79 11.40 -10.21
N ARG A 119 7.08 10.54 -9.22
CA ARG A 119 8.44 10.29 -8.74
C ARG A 119 9.10 9.17 -9.54
N GLY A 120 10.38 9.32 -9.79
CA GLY A 120 11.18 8.34 -10.53
C GLY A 120 10.94 8.33 -12.04
N GLU A 121 11.66 7.44 -12.73
CA GLU A 121 11.42 7.19 -14.14
C GLU A 121 10.06 6.52 -14.32
N VAL A 122 9.30 6.98 -15.33
CA VAL A 122 8.03 6.35 -15.66
C VAL A 122 8.30 4.90 -16.01
N GLY A 123 7.82 4.00 -15.16
CA GLY A 123 7.83 2.59 -15.42
C GLY A 123 8.69 1.71 -14.52
N ARG A 124 9.64 2.21 -13.74
CA ARG A 124 10.47 1.37 -12.87
C ARG A 124 10.48 1.91 -11.44
N TYR A 125 10.31 1.03 -10.46
CA TYR A 125 10.61 1.33 -9.07
C TYR A 125 12.04 0.86 -8.77
N SER A 126 12.89 1.77 -8.34
CA SER A 126 14.27 1.47 -7.90
C SER A 126 14.39 1.43 -6.37
N LYS A 127 13.44 2.03 -5.66
CA LYS A 127 13.37 2.08 -4.21
C LYS A 127 11.95 1.79 -3.73
N ILE A 128 11.80 0.70 -3.02
CA ILE A 128 10.53 0.22 -2.44
C ILE A 128 10.65 0.28 -0.92
N MET A 129 9.63 0.83 -0.25
CA MET A 129 9.52 0.81 1.19
C MET A 129 8.26 0.04 1.60
N VAL A 130 8.36 -0.81 2.62
CA VAL A 130 7.20 -1.49 3.21
C VAL A 130 7.06 -1.14 4.67
N GLY A 131 5.84 -0.75 5.06
CA GLY A 131 5.47 -0.54 6.47
C GLY A 131 4.94 -1.83 7.08
N THR A 132 5.47 -2.22 8.25
CA THR A 132 5.02 -3.41 8.97
C THR A 132 4.75 -3.12 10.45
N ASP A 133 3.71 -3.74 11.00
CA ASP A 133 3.39 -3.80 12.43
C ASP A 133 3.46 -5.25 12.96
N GLY A 134 3.96 -6.18 12.12
CA GLY A 134 4.04 -7.60 12.43
C GLY A 134 2.72 -8.35 12.34
N SER A 135 1.62 -7.70 11.96
CA SER A 135 0.35 -8.39 11.71
C SER A 135 0.44 -9.32 10.49
N PRO A 136 -0.42 -10.34 10.37
CA PRO A 136 -0.40 -11.25 9.22
C PRO A 136 -0.51 -10.50 7.88
N THR A 137 -1.36 -9.47 7.80
CA THR A 137 -1.51 -8.64 6.60
C THR A 137 -0.24 -7.85 6.29
N ALA A 138 0.41 -7.28 7.31
CA ALA A 138 1.66 -6.57 7.14
C ALA A 138 2.80 -7.51 6.73
N MET A 139 2.83 -8.74 7.26
CA MET A 139 3.81 -9.74 6.82
C MET A 139 3.59 -10.16 5.36
N SER A 140 2.34 -10.33 4.92
CA SER A 140 2.04 -10.53 3.49
C SER A 140 2.47 -9.34 2.64
N ALA A 141 2.41 -8.11 3.19
CA ALA A 141 2.92 -6.93 2.50
C ALA A 141 4.46 -6.96 2.38
N VAL A 142 5.16 -7.45 3.40
CA VAL A 142 6.61 -7.67 3.34
C VAL A 142 6.97 -8.69 2.26
N ASP A 143 6.29 -9.85 2.22
CA ASP A 143 6.52 -10.88 1.21
C ASP A 143 6.30 -10.32 -0.21
N ARG A 144 5.21 -9.56 -0.42
CA ARG A 144 4.92 -8.95 -1.72
C ARG A 144 5.93 -7.88 -2.11
N ALA A 145 6.37 -7.04 -1.15
CA ALA A 145 7.39 -6.03 -1.39
C ALA A 145 8.74 -6.67 -1.75
N ALA A 146 9.09 -7.79 -1.11
CA ALA A 146 10.28 -8.56 -1.42
C ALA A 146 10.23 -9.16 -2.84
N ASP A 147 9.11 -9.80 -3.21
CA ASP A 147 8.88 -10.30 -4.56
C ASP A 147 9.04 -9.20 -5.62
N LEU A 148 8.45 -8.02 -5.37
CA LEU A 148 8.55 -6.87 -6.28
C LEU A 148 9.98 -6.34 -6.34
N ALA A 149 10.69 -6.27 -5.20
CA ALA A 149 12.08 -5.81 -5.16
C ALA A 149 13.00 -6.72 -5.99
N VAL A 150 12.82 -8.03 -5.92
CA VAL A 150 13.55 -9.00 -6.76
C VAL A 150 13.22 -8.80 -8.24
N ALA A 151 11.93 -8.77 -8.60
CA ALA A 151 11.49 -8.67 -9.99
C ALA A 151 11.91 -7.35 -10.67
N LEU A 152 12.01 -6.27 -9.89
CA LEU A 152 12.35 -4.94 -10.37
C LEU A 152 13.82 -4.57 -10.15
N GLU A 153 14.61 -5.43 -9.50
CA GLU A 153 15.98 -5.15 -9.04
C GLU A 153 16.04 -3.87 -8.19
N ALA A 154 15.03 -3.69 -7.32
CA ALA A 154 14.87 -2.51 -6.48
C ALA A 154 15.47 -2.72 -5.09
N LYS A 155 15.90 -1.62 -4.45
CA LYS A 155 16.25 -1.62 -3.03
C LYS A 155 14.98 -1.72 -2.18
N LEU A 156 15.02 -2.52 -1.13
CA LEU A 156 13.91 -2.69 -0.19
C LEU A 156 14.28 -2.14 1.19
N LEU A 157 13.43 -1.26 1.72
CA LEU A 157 13.45 -0.81 3.11
C LEU A 157 12.21 -1.32 3.83
N ILE A 158 12.39 -2.00 4.95
CA ILE A 158 11.31 -2.43 5.85
C ILE A 158 11.29 -1.50 7.06
N VAL A 159 10.15 -0.86 7.31
CA VAL A 159 9.99 0.11 8.39
C VAL A 159 8.95 -0.39 9.39
N CYS A 160 9.33 -0.48 10.65
CA CYS A 160 8.41 -0.62 11.77
C CYS A 160 8.37 0.68 12.56
N ALA A 161 7.24 1.40 12.43
CA ALA A 161 7.00 2.59 13.22
C ALA A 161 6.37 2.22 14.56
N TYR A 162 6.88 2.78 15.65
CA TYR A 162 6.31 2.61 16.98
C TYR A 162 6.02 3.96 17.63
N ASP A 163 4.85 4.05 18.27
CA ASP A 163 4.41 5.26 18.97
C ASP A 163 4.15 4.86 20.43
N PRO A 164 5.08 5.17 21.36
CA PRO A 164 4.89 4.85 22.76
C PRO A 164 3.67 5.61 23.28
N PRO A 165 2.85 4.96 24.15
CA PRO A 165 1.68 5.62 24.73
C PRO A 165 2.10 6.87 25.51
N SER A 166 1.27 7.91 25.44
CA SER A 166 1.43 9.09 26.28
C SER A 166 1.20 8.76 27.77
N ASP A 167 1.74 9.57 28.67
CA ASP A 167 1.54 9.40 30.12
C ASP A 167 0.06 9.30 30.50
N ALA A 168 -0.80 10.09 29.84
CA ALA A 168 -2.25 10.05 30.06
C ALA A 168 -2.90 8.74 29.58
N GLU A 169 -2.39 8.13 28.54
CA GLU A 169 -2.84 6.80 28.06
C GLU A 169 -2.35 5.69 28.99
N LEU A 170 -1.11 5.78 29.50
CA LEU A 170 -0.56 4.87 30.49
C LEU A 170 -1.38 4.91 31.78
N GLU A 171 -1.77 6.10 32.27
CA GLU A 171 -2.65 6.25 33.43
C GLU A 171 -4.02 5.61 33.20
N ARG A 172 -4.64 5.78 32.03
CA ARG A 172 -5.93 5.14 31.70
C ARG A 172 -5.83 3.61 31.65
N ILE A 173 -4.77 3.09 31.05
CA ILE A 173 -4.50 1.65 30.99
C ILE A 173 -4.29 1.09 32.40
N SER A 174 -3.52 1.79 33.22
CA SER A 174 -3.29 1.44 34.63
C SER A 174 -4.58 1.45 35.47
N ALA A 175 -5.43 2.46 35.28
CA ALA A 175 -6.70 2.58 35.99
C ALA A 175 -7.72 1.51 35.58
N SER A 176 -7.70 1.05 34.30
CA SER A 176 -8.60 0.00 33.80
C SER A 176 -8.17 -1.42 34.19
N SER A 177 -6.90 -1.64 34.52
CA SER A 177 -6.31 -2.97 34.72
C SER A 177 -6.12 -3.37 36.19
N GLY A 178 -6.63 -2.59 37.15
CA GLY A 178 -6.69 -2.92 38.58
C GLY A 178 -5.38 -3.50 39.14
N SER A 179 -4.36 -2.71 39.34
CA SER A 179 -3.03 -3.07 39.85
C SER A 179 -1.98 -3.47 38.84
N ILE A 180 -1.46 -2.50 38.13
CA ILE A 180 -0.13 -2.62 37.54
C ILE A 180 0.77 -1.63 38.25
N SER A 181 1.55 -2.14 39.24
CA SER A 181 2.54 -1.35 39.95
C SER A 181 3.61 -0.84 39.00
N ALA A 182 3.99 0.40 39.22
CA ALA A 182 4.80 1.29 38.41
C ALA A 182 6.28 0.87 38.27
N GLN A 183 6.55 -0.28 37.70
CA GLN A 183 7.89 -0.63 37.23
C GLN A 183 7.78 -1.24 35.84
N TRP A 184 7.63 -0.36 34.88
CA TRP A 184 7.73 -0.69 33.46
C TRP A 184 9.20 -0.91 33.10
N ASP A 185 9.68 -2.11 33.40
CA ASP A 185 10.86 -2.62 32.69
C ASP A 185 10.38 -3.06 31.30
N ALA A 186 10.93 -2.48 30.26
CA ALA A 186 10.51 -2.67 28.86
C ALA A 186 10.47 -4.14 28.40
N ASP A 187 10.92 -5.04 29.24
CA ASP A 187 11.20 -6.44 28.91
C ASP A 187 10.25 -7.46 29.58
N ARG A 188 9.28 -7.08 30.38
CA ARG A 188 8.68 -8.10 31.28
C ARG A 188 7.19 -8.20 31.43
N SER A 189 6.30 -7.55 30.85
CA SER A 189 4.91 -8.00 31.05
C SER A 189 3.81 -7.29 30.26
N LEU A 190 3.64 -7.69 29.05
CA LEU A 190 2.35 -7.58 28.38
C LEU A 190 1.32 -8.61 28.92
N ARG A 191 1.64 -9.34 29.98
CA ARG A 191 0.69 -10.25 30.65
C ARG A 191 -0.37 -9.42 31.37
N GLY A 192 -1.60 -9.43 30.84
CA GLY A 192 -2.75 -8.69 31.40
C GLY A 192 -3.14 -7.45 30.63
N VAL A 193 -2.38 -7.05 29.61
CA VAL A 193 -2.82 -6.01 28.68
C VAL A 193 -3.75 -6.64 27.64
N PRO A 194 -4.98 -6.13 27.44
CA PRO A 194 -5.86 -6.58 26.36
C PRO A 194 -5.14 -6.53 25.01
N ASP A 195 -5.37 -7.53 24.15
CA ASP A 195 -4.68 -7.66 22.86
C ASP A 195 -4.79 -6.40 21.98
N GLU A 196 -5.89 -5.68 22.10
CA GLU A 196 -6.13 -4.39 21.44
C GLU A 196 -5.21 -3.25 21.86
N PHE A 197 -4.52 -3.38 23.01
CA PHE A 197 -3.57 -2.36 23.50
C PHE A 197 -2.11 -2.83 23.47
N ARG A 198 -1.86 -4.14 23.31
CA ARG A 198 -0.48 -4.67 23.28
C ARG A 198 0.38 -4.01 22.23
N TRP A 199 -0.18 -3.75 21.05
CA TRP A 199 0.53 -3.09 19.95
C TRP A 199 0.81 -1.60 20.21
N ARG A 200 0.01 -0.92 21.05
CA ARG A 200 0.26 0.49 21.45
C ARG A 200 1.37 0.63 22.48
N ILE A 201 1.62 -0.43 23.24
CA ILE A 201 2.68 -0.47 24.27
C ILE A 201 3.99 -1.01 23.64
N SER A 202 4.01 -1.26 22.36
CA SER A 202 5.19 -1.75 21.69
C SER A 202 6.30 -0.71 21.73
N GLY A 203 7.21 -0.87 22.68
CA GLY A 203 8.46 -0.14 22.72
C GLY A 203 9.37 -0.52 21.55
N ALA A 204 10.51 0.15 21.44
CA ALA A 204 11.52 -0.13 20.41
C ALA A 204 11.93 -1.61 20.33
N ALA A 205 11.96 -2.35 21.45
CA ALA A 205 12.30 -3.77 21.49
C ALA A 205 11.31 -4.63 20.70
N GLN A 206 10.00 -4.41 20.86
CA GLN A 206 9.00 -5.16 20.12
C GLN A 206 9.00 -4.79 18.62
N ALA A 207 9.27 -3.53 18.29
CA ALA A 207 9.45 -3.12 16.91
C ALA A 207 10.69 -3.79 16.28
N GLN A 208 11.74 -4.03 17.08
CA GLN A 208 12.92 -4.76 16.65
C GLN A 208 12.60 -6.23 16.35
N ASP A 209 11.87 -6.93 17.24
CA ASP A 209 11.44 -8.32 17.02
C ASP A 209 10.57 -8.46 15.75
N VAL A 210 9.73 -7.45 15.47
CA VAL A 210 8.94 -7.40 14.23
C VAL A 210 9.85 -7.28 13.01
N LEU A 211 10.86 -6.42 13.08
CA LEU A 211 11.80 -6.22 11.96
C LEU A 211 12.66 -7.45 11.70
N GLU A 212 13.18 -8.11 12.75
CA GLU A 212 13.98 -9.35 12.60
C GLU A 212 13.18 -10.42 11.84
N ARG A 213 11.93 -10.64 12.22
CA ARG A 213 11.03 -11.56 11.50
C ARG A 213 10.74 -11.11 10.07
N SER A 214 10.57 -9.81 9.86
CA SER A 214 10.30 -9.26 8.52
C SER A 214 11.51 -9.36 7.60
N GLU A 215 12.71 -9.17 8.13
CA GLU A 215 13.98 -9.36 7.41
C GLU A 215 14.16 -10.84 7.02
N GLU A 216 13.87 -11.78 7.93
CA GLU A 216 13.89 -13.21 7.63
C GLU A 216 12.89 -13.58 6.51
N HIS A 217 11.70 -12.94 6.49
CA HIS A 217 10.73 -13.13 5.41
C HIS A 217 11.28 -12.61 4.09
N ALA A 218 11.82 -11.40 4.03
CA ALA A 218 12.42 -10.85 2.82
C ALA A 218 13.58 -11.72 2.30
N ALA A 219 14.43 -12.23 3.21
CA ALA A 219 15.54 -13.12 2.86
C ALA A 219 15.07 -14.43 2.22
N LYS A 220 13.93 -15.00 2.63
CA LYS A 220 13.34 -16.19 1.99
C LYS A 220 12.93 -15.95 0.54
N HIS A 221 12.61 -14.72 0.18
CA HIS A 221 12.32 -14.27 -1.19
C HIS A 221 13.59 -13.91 -1.99
N GLY A 222 14.78 -13.98 -1.36
CA GLY A 222 16.05 -13.73 -2.03
C GLY A 222 16.45 -12.26 -2.12
N VAL A 223 15.87 -11.37 -1.28
CA VAL A 223 16.23 -9.97 -1.21
C VAL A 223 16.88 -9.63 0.13
N GLU A 224 18.00 -8.88 0.07
CA GLU A 224 18.60 -8.24 1.23
C GLU A 224 17.90 -6.90 1.46
N ALA A 225 17.16 -6.79 2.57
CA ALA A 225 16.40 -5.60 2.91
C ALA A 225 17.13 -4.77 3.97
N GLU A 226 17.11 -3.45 3.82
CA GLU A 226 17.39 -2.57 4.95
C GLU A 226 16.20 -2.59 5.91
N VAL A 227 16.45 -2.63 7.22
CA VAL A 227 15.41 -2.62 8.25
C VAL A 227 15.57 -1.41 9.16
N ARG A 228 14.47 -0.78 9.56
CA ARG A 228 14.51 0.45 10.36
C ARG A 228 13.35 0.54 11.34
N THR A 229 13.64 0.70 12.64
CA THR A 229 12.65 1.12 13.64
C THR A 229 12.63 2.64 13.73
N VAL A 230 11.44 3.24 13.72
CA VAL A 230 11.29 4.70 13.83
C VAL A 230 10.21 5.05 14.83
N LYS A 231 10.51 5.96 15.76
CA LYS A 231 9.53 6.47 16.72
C LYS A 231 8.59 7.47 16.03
N GLY A 232 7.30 7.24 16.14
CA GLY A 232 6.24 8.12 15.67
C GLY A 232 5.07 7.38 15.06
N PRO A 233 3.98 8.08 14.75
CA PRO A 233 2.81 7.50 14.08
C PRO A 233 3.19 6.97 12.69
N ALA A 234 2.80 5.72 12.39
CA ALA A 234 3.22 5.02 11.18
C ALA A 234 2.94 5.79 9.86
N PRO A 235 1.78 6.44 9.65
CA PRO A 235 1.57 7.18 8.40
C PRO A 235 2.57 8.32 8.21
N GLU A 236 2.81 9.11 9.25
CA GLU A 236 3.73 10.26 9.23
C GLU A 236 5.16 9.81 9.00
N VAL A 237 5.59 8.75 9.68
CA VAL A 237 6.93 8.16 9.53
C VAL A 237 7.15 7.70 8.09
N LEU A 238 6.22 6.92 7.52
CA LEU A 238 6.35 6.40 6.17
C LEU A 238 6.33 7.53 5.11
N ILE A 239 5.48 8.54 5.29
CA ILE A 239 5.44 9.70 4.40
C ILE A 239 6.76 10.47 4.45
N SER A 240 7.26 10.81 5.66
CA SER A 240 8.52 11.57 5.84
C SER A 240 9.70 10.85 5.20
N ILE A 241 9.89 9.56 5.50
CA ILE A 241 10.97 8.76 4.90
C ILE A 241 10.85 8.73 3.38
N SER A 242 9.62 8.56 2.85
CA SER A 242 9.42 8.51 1.40
C SER A 242 9.78 9.83 0.71
N GLU A 243 9.59 10.95 1.39
CA GLU A 243 9.93 12.27 0.88
C GLU A 243 11.43 12.57 0.99
N GLU A 244 12.03 12.25 2.13
CA GLU A 244 13.43 12.59 2.44
C GLU A 244 14.42 11.72 1.67
N GLU A 245 14.06 10.47 1.40
CA GLU A 245 14.95 9.48 0.78
C GLU A 245 14.51 9.06 -0.64
N ASP A 246 13.53 9.75 -1.23
CA ASP A 246 13.05 9.54 -2.60
C ASP A 246 12.58 8.09 -2.88
N PHE A 247 11.82 7.50 -1.94
CA PHE A 247 11.14 6.23 -2.22
C PHE A 247 10.02 6.44 -3.24
N GLU A 248 9.93 5.51 -4.18
CA GLU A 248 9.01 5.59 -5.32
C GLU A 248 7.73 4.80 -5.08
N LEU A 249 7.78 3.79 -4.20
CA LEU A 249 6.66 2.93 -3.84
C LEU A 249 6.63 2.69 -2.33
N ILE A 250 5.48 2.93 -1.71
CA ILE A 250 5.16 2.48 -0.36
C ILE A 250 4.23 1.28 -0.46
N VAL A 251 4.54 0.21 0.28
CA VAL A 251 3.71 -1.00 0.38
C VAL A 251 3.18 -1.12 1.80
N VAL A 252 1.87 -1.36 1.95
CA VAL A 252 1.23 -1.55 3.26
C VAL A 252 0.09 -2.56 3.18
N GLY A 253 -0.23 -3.20 4.29
CA GLY A 253 -1.45 -3.98 4.41
C GLY A 253 -2.70 -3.09 4.43
N SER A 254 -3.83 -3.61 3.98
CA SER A 254 -5.12 -2.88 3.98
C SER A 254 -5.67 -2.64 5.38
N VAL A 255 -5.35 -3.52 6.33
CA VAL A 255 -5.72 -3.44 7.74
C VAL A 255 -4.52 -3.83 8.58
N GLY A 256 -4.35 -3.19 9.73
CA GLY A 256 -3.34 -3.56 10.72
C GLY A 256 -3.93 -4.41 11.84
N MET A 257 -3.20 -4.54 12.94
CA MET A 257 -3.57 -5.35 14.13
C MET A 257 -4.91 -4.95 14.78
N THR A 258 -5.41 -3.75 14.53
CA THR A 258 -6.69 -3.26 15.09
C THR A 258 -7.94 -3.88 14.48
N GLY A 259 -7.78 -4.78 13.48
CA GLY A 259 -8.90 -5.53 12.93
C GLY A 259 -10.07 -4.65 12.48
N ALA A 260 -9.85 -3.75 11.53
CA ALA A 260 -10.98 -3.04 10.92
C ALA A 260 -11.97 -4.05 10.36
N GLU A 261 -13.26 -3.77 10.49
CA GLU A 261 -14.32 -4.60 9.91
C GLU A 261 -13.95 -4.97 8.47
N ARG A 262 -14.19 -6.23 8.09
CA ARG A 262 -13.99 -6.75 6.74
C ARG A 262 -14.40 -5.70 5.70
N PHE A 263 -13.47 -5.29 4.81
CA PHE A 263 -13.66 -4.33 3.72
C PHE A 263 -13.51 -2.83 4.05
N LYS A 264 -13.08 -2.41 5.26
CA LYS A 264 -12.71 -1.02 5.49
C LYS A 264 -11.21 -0.84 5.39
N LEU A 265 -10.78 0.21 4.69
CA LEU A 265 -9.38 0.62 4.62
C LEU A 265 -8.93 1.11 6.01
N GLY A 266 -7.81 0.57 6.50
CA GLY A 266 -7.23 0.97 7.78
C GLY A 266 -6.73 2.43 7.75
N ASN A 267 -6.46 2.98 8.95
CA ASN A 267 -6.02 4.38 9.09
C ASN A 267 -4.67 4.64 8.36
N VAL A 268 -3.72 3.71 8.42
CA VAL A 268 -2.40 3.87 7.80
C VAL A 268 -2.50 4.00 6.28
N PRO A 269 -3.07 3.01 5.53
CA PRO A 269 -3.19 3.14 4.09
C PRO A 269 -4.09 4.30 3.67
N HIS A 270 -5.14 4.63 4.45
CA HIS A 270 -5.99 5.79 4.17
C HIS A 270 -5.19 7.09 4.23
N ARG A 271 -4.45 7.35 5.29
CA ARG A 271 -3.66 8.59 5.44
C ARG A 271 -2.55 8.69 4.41
N ILE A 272 -1.83 7.59 4.11
CA ILE A 272 -0.79 7.57 3.09
C ILE A 272 -1.40 7.85 1.71
N SER A 273 -2.55 7.25 1.36
CA SER A 273 -3.19 7.48 0.07
C SER A 273 -3.54 8.96 -0.18
N HIS A 274 -3.85 9.71 0.87
CA HIS A 274 -4.19 11.13 0.77
C HIS A 274 -2.98 12.07 0.85
N HIS A 275 -1.91 11.70 1.56
CA HIS A 275 -0.84 12.65 1.90
C HIS A 275 0.52 12.33 1.29
N ALA A 276 0.82 11.05 0.97
CA ALA A 276 2.09 10.72 0.37
C ALA A 276 2.20 11.20 -1.08
N PRO A 277 3.35 11.74 -1.48
CA PRO A 277 3.63 12.06 -2.88
C PRO A 277 4.06 10.84 -3.71
N THR A 278 4.15 9.68 -3.07
CA THR A 278 4.72 8.42 -3.53
C THR A 278 3.62 7.43 -3.89
N ASP A 279 3.82 6.60 -4.89
CA ASP A 279 2.88 5.54 -5.25
C ASP A 279 2.62 4.62 -4.07
N LEU A 280 1.41 4.12 -3.94
CA LEU A 280 0.97 3.30 -2.80
C LEU A 280 0.37 1.99 -3.26
N LEU A 281 0.98 0.88 -2.84
CA LEU A 281 0.44 -0.47 -2.99
C LEU A 281 -0.22 -0.90 -1.68
N ILE A 282 -1.50 -1.24 -1.75
CA ILE A 282 -2.32 -1.71 -0.64
C ILE A 282 -2.61 -3.19 -0.84
N LEU A 283 -2.08 -4.02 0.05
CA LEU A 283 -2.30 -5.46 0.03
C LEU A 283 -3.62 -5.82 0.70
N ARG A 284 -4.42 -6.64 0.04
CA ARG A 284 -5.65 -7.18 0.59
C ARG A 284 -5.42 -8.58 1.15
N THR A 285 -5.84 -8.81 2.36
CA THR A 285 -5.93 -10.16 2.93
C THR A 285 -7.28 -10.75 2.57
N ASN A 286 -7.26 -11.85 1.88
CA ASN A 286 -8.45 -12.69 1.64
C ASN A 286 -8.84 -13.45 2.91
#